data_83d478fb58e7dbc996d604208e702e1e
#
_entry.id   83d478fb58e7dbc996d604208e702e1e
#
_cell.length_a   1.000
_cell.length_b   1.000
_cell.length_c   1.000
_cell.angle_alpha   90.00
_cell.angle_beta   90.00
_cell.angle_gamma   90.00
#
_symmetry.space_group_name_H-M   'P 1'
#
loop_
_entity.id
_entity.type
_entity.pdbx_description
1 polymer ?
#
loop_
_entity_poly.entity_id
_entity_poly.type
_entity_poly.pdbx_seq_one_letter_code
_entity_poly.pdbx_strand_id
1 'polypeptide(L)'
;MGTEADTDGLDDSGTDTNELDRPEEVPVWDDEYLDNVGLRLLHHYDLERNYVVQGERFELYGQLHVLHERHAAHPSLTFANHETEEHLFAKRIDRPTVADVDRLEALGERLADEWVTANENHYSTDFTFAVVATELPESVRERIEGYRNRTLLKFGYFGHYEINLIAVVPEEEVTVASKEADAEQAFRVWEPIVKREPGRLSRLINWLSR
;
A
#
# COMPACT_ATOMS: atom_id res chain seq x y z
N MET A 1 23.55 -50.48 41.72
CA MET A 1 23.53 -49.03 41.89
C MET A 1 23.31 -48.42 40.52
N GLY A 2 22.04 -48.15 40.23
CA GLY A 2 21.63 -47.56 39.00
C GLY A 2 21.66 -46.03 39.11
N THR A 3 21.96 -45.37 38.02
CA THR A 3 21.75 -43.95 37.87
C THR A 3 20.95 -43.76 36.57
N GLU A 4 19.67 -43.50 36.75
CA GLU A 4 18.77 -43.06 35.67
C GLU A 4 19.19 -41.64 35.28
N ALA A 5 19.35 -41.42 34.00
CA ALA A 5 19.52 -40.08 33.40
C ALA A 5 18.18 -39.68 32.81
N ASP A 6 17.52 -38.72 33.44
CA ASP A 6 16.36 -37.99 32.94
C ASP A 6 16.79 -37.20 31.68
N THR A 7 16.17 -37.54 30.55
CA THR A 7 16.19 -36.70 29.33
C THR A 7 15.01 -35.76 29.43
N ASP A 8 15.32 -34.53 29.81
CA ASP A 8 14.40 -33.39 29.81
C ASP A 8 14.11 -33.00 28.38
N GLY A 9 12.84 -33.19 27.97
CA GLY A 9 12.36 -32.79 26.65
C GLY A 9 12.22 -31.28 26.57
N LEU A 10 13.05 -30.66 25.80
CA LEU A 10 12.87 -29.25 25.39
C LEU A 10 11.68 -29.17 24.45
N ASP A 11 10.57 -28.71 25.00
CA ASP A 11 9.38 -28.29 24.26
C ASP A 11 9.73 -26.98 23.54
N ASP A 12 10.08 -27.09 22.24
CA ASP A 12 10.29 -25.97 21.35
C ASP A 12 8.92 -25.41 20.90
N SER A 13 8.24 -24.76 21.84
CA SER A 13 7.10 -23.91 21.49
C SER A 13 7.65 -22.61 20.90
N GLY A 14 7.97 -22.63 19.60
CA GLY A 14 8.19 -21.46 18.80
C GLY A 14 6.92 -20.60 18.80
N THR A 15 6.76 -19.80 19.83
CA THR A 15 5.73 -18.75 19.87
C THR A 15 6.13 -17.72 18.83
N ASP A 16 5.35 -17.68 17.74
CA ASP A 16 5.50 -16.68 16.68
C ASP A 16 5.43 -15.28 17.30
N THR A 17 6.58 -14.62 17.39
CA THR A 17 6.73 -13.30 18.02
C THR A 17 5.94 -12.20 17.26
N ASN A 18 5.42 -12.50 16.09
CA ASN A 18 4.61 -11.58 15.27
C ASN A 18 3.15 -11.43 15.75
N GLU A 19 2.62 -12.41 16.51
CA GLU A 19 1.22 -12.38 16.96
C GLU A 19 1.02 -11.45 18.18
N LEU A 20 2.08 -11.15 18.92
CA LEU A 20 2.01 -10.38 20.17
C LEU A 20 1.94 -8.85 19.97
N ASP A 21 2.20 -8.35 18.78
CA ASP A 21 2.28 -6.90 18.52
C ASP A 21 1.14 -6.38 17.60
N ARG A 22 0.21 -7.27 17.19
CA ARG A 22 -0.92 -6.89 16.35
C ARG A 22 -2.06 -6.35 17.20
N PRO A 23 -2.52 -5.10 16.99
CA PRO A 23 -3.74 -4.59 17.64
C PRO A 23 -4.96 -5.46 17.29
N GLU A 24 -5.88 -5.67 18.25
CA GLU A 24 -7.10 -6.48 18.06
C GLU A 24 -7.98 -6.01 16.89
N GLU A 25 -7.86 -4.75 16.51
CA GLU A 25 -8.63 -4.10 15.43
C GLU A 25 -8.09 -4.45 14.03
N VAL A 26 -6.86 -4.97 13.95
CA VAL A 26 -6.23 -5.30 12.66
C VAL A 26 -6.65 -6.70 12.21
N PRO A 27 -7.24 -6.84 11.03
CA PRO A 27 -7.66 -8.13 10.50
C PRO A 27 -6.50 -9.12 10.37
N VAL A 28 -6.80 -10.41 10.53
CA VAL A 28 -5.88 -11.53 10.24
C VAL A 28 -6.32 -12.17 8.93
N TRP A 29 -5.41 -12.33 7.98
CA TRP A 29 -5.67 -13.02 6.71
C TRP A 29 -5.32 -14.50 6.81
N ASP A 30 -6.16 -15.38 6.25
CA ASP A 30 -5.87 -16.82 6.14
C ASP A 30 -4.72 -17.09 5.16
N ASP A 31 -4.40 -16.14 4.33
CA ASP A 31 -3.29 -16.11 3.40
C ASP A 31 -2.06 -15.52 4.11
N GLU A 32 -1.06 -16.35 4.41
CA GLU A 32 0.15 -15.96 5.13
C GLU A 32 0.90 -14.79 4.46
N TYR A 33 0.96 -14.76 3.12
CA TYR A 33 1.61 -13.68 2.42
C TYR A 33 0.86 -12.35 2.59
N LEU A 34 -0.47 -12.34 2.40
CA LEU A 34 -1.28 -11.14 2.59
C LEU A 34 -1.33 -10.72 4.06
N ASP A 35 -1.25 -11.66 4.99
CA ASP A 35 -1.15 -11.36 6.42
C ASP A 35 0.16 -10.62 6.73
N ASN A 36 1.28 -11.07 6.19
CA ASN A 36 2.56 -10.39 6.29
C ASN A 36 2.56 -9.00 5.63
N VAL A 37 1.89 -8.83 4.49
CA VAL A 37 1.67 -7.50 3.88
C VAL A 37 0.85 -6.61 4.80
N GLY A 38 -0.23 -7.13 5.38
CA GLY A 38 -1.07 -6.41 6.35
C GLY A 38 -0.27 -5.92 7.56
N LEU A 39 0.61 -6.78 8.13
CA LEU A 39 1.52 -6.39 9.23
C LEU A 39 2.46 -5.24 8.88
N ARG A 40 2.87 -5.12 7.62
CA ARG A 40 3.72 -4.02 7.16
C ARG A 40 2.96 -2.72 6.96
N LEU A 41 1.66 -2.81 6.69
CA LEU A 41 0.80 -1.66 6.41
C LEU A 41 0.10 -1.11 7.66
N LEU A 42 -0.09 -1.94 8.72
CA LEU A 42 -0.94 -1.65 9.87
C LEU A 42 -0.65 -0.33 10.61
N HIS A 43 0.58 0.18 10.54
CA HIS A 43 0.95 1.42 11.23
C HIS A 43 0.58 2.69 10.44
N HIS A 44 0.17 2.53 9.19
CA HIS A 44 -0.11 3.66 8.30
C HIS A 44 -1.50 3.59 7.69
N TYR A 45 -2.06 2.38 7.52
CA TYR A 45 -3.33 2.15 6.85
C TYR A 45 -4.37 1.58 7.81
N ASP A 46 -5.60 2.05 7.68
CA ASP A 46 -6.79 1.36 8.17
C ASP A 46 -7.08 0.20 7.22
N LEU A 47 -7.08 -1.03 7.76
CA LEU A 47 -7.08 -2.26 6.96
C LEU A 47 -8.41 -2.99 7.04
N GLU A 48 -8.90 -3.48 5.88
CA GLU A 48 -10.10 -4.30 5.77
C GLU A 48 -9.84 -5.57 4.95
N ARG A 49 -10.54 -6.67 5.33
CA ARG A 49 -10.54 -7.93 4.54
C ARG A 49 -11.76 -8.00 3.65
N ASN A 50 -11.60 -8.71 2.52
CA ASN A 50 -12.72 -9.06 1.65
C ASN A 50 -13.54 -7.84 1.21
N TYR A 51 -12.86 -6.74 0.97
CA TYR A 51 -13.47 -5.50 0.53
C TYR A 51 -14.08 -5.63 -0.86
N VAL A 52 -15.29 -5.10 -1.04
CA VAL A 52 -15.99 -5.13 -2.33
C VAL A 52 -16.30 -3.72 -2.77
N VAL A 53 -15.83 -3.33 -3.94
CA VAL A 53 -16.09 -2.02 -4.54
C VAL A 53 -16.43 -2.18 -6.02
N GLN A 54 -17.52 -1.56 -6.45
CA GLN A 54 -18.05 -1.59 -7.83
C GLN A 54 -18.10 -3.01 -8.45
N GLY A 55 -18.40 -4.04 -7.63
CA GLY A 55 -18.50 -5.44 -8.05
C GLY A 55 -17.18 -6.22 -8.10
N GLU A 56 -16.04 -5.56 -7.89
CA GLU A 56 -14.74 -6.21 -7.71
C GLU A 56 -14.47 -6.49 -6.23
N ARG A 57 -13.89 -7.68 -5.95
CA ARG A 57 -13.52 -8.10 -4.61
C ARG A 57 -12.00 -8.11 -4.46
N PHE A 58 -11.55 -7.61 -3.32
CA PHE A 58 -10.16 -7.56 -2.92
C PHE A 58 -9.99 -8.27 -1.57
N GLU A 59 -8.98 -9.11 -1.44
CA GLU A 59 -8.66 -9.82 -0.19
C GLU A 59 -8.16 -8.86 0.88
N LEU A 60 -7.41 -7.81 0.47
CA LEU A 60 -6.92 -6.76 1.35
C LEU A 60 -7.26 -5.38 0.75
N TYR A 61 -7.82 -4.52 1.59
CA TYR A 61 -7.96 -3.10 1.33
C TYR A 61 -7.30 -2.32 2.45
N GLY A 62 -6.63 -1.23 2.12
CA GLY A 62 -6.04 -0.30 3.06
C GLY A 62 -6.36 1.13 2.67
N GLN A 63 -6.75 1.95 3.65
CA GLN A 63 -6.93 3.38 3.48
C GLN A 63 -5.97 4.14 4.38
N LEU A 64 -5.29 5.14 3.82
CA LEU A 64 -4.48 6.10 4.57
C LEU A 64 -5.01 7.50 4.28
N HIS A 65 -5.28 8.26 5.35
CA HIS A 65 -5.66 9.66 5.24
C HIS A 65 -4.67 10.51 6.03
N VAL A 66 -4.01 11.45 5.36
CA VAL A 66 -3.01 12.35 5.96
C VAL A 66 -3.45 13.81 5.83
N LEU A 67 -3.64 14.45 6.98
CA LEU A 67 -3.87 15.88 7.07
C LEU A 67 -2.55 16.61 7.32
N HIS A 68 -2.11 17.41 6.36
CA HIS A 68 -0.96 18.27 6.51
C HIS A 68 -1.38 19.65 7.00
N GLU A 69 -1.30 19.88 8.31
CA GLU A 69 -1.49 21.22 8.87
C GLU A 69 -0.19 22.02 8.74
N ARG A 70 -0.21 23.11 7.95
CA ARG A 70 0.88 24.07 7.91
C ARG A 70 0.59 25.18 8.92
N HIS A 71 1.29 25.18 10.03
CA HIS A 71 1.33 26.32 10.94
C HIS A 71 2.24 27.40 10.35
N ALA A 72 1.63 28.51 9.91
CA ALA A 72 2.41 29.70 9.57
C ALA A 72 2.94 30.36 10.84
N ALA A 73 4.10 31.01 10.74
CA ALA A 73 4.73 31.72 11.82
C ALA A 73 3.90 32.96 12.31
N HIS A 74 2.72 33.22 11.73
CA HIS A 74 1.82 34.33 12.12
C HIS A 74 0.37 33.85 12.24
N PRO A 75 -0.32 34.14 13.38
CA PRO A 75 -1.69 33.66 13.67
C PRO A 75 -2.77 34.09 12.66
N SER A 76 -2.47 35.12 11.83
CA SER A 76 -3.44 35.71 10.89
C SER A 76 -3.34 35.13 9.48
N LEU A 77 -2.44 34.15 9.24
CA LEU A 77 -2.27 33.51 7.94
C LEU A 77 -2.69 32.03 8.08
N THR A 78 -3.95 31.75 7.80
CA THR A 78 -4.45 30.39 7.63
C THR A 78 -3.99 29.91 6.26
N PHE A 79 -3.00 29.02 6.22
CA PHE A 79 -2.64 28.33 4.99
C PHE A 79 -3.51 27.09 4.85
N ALA A 80 -3.86 26.76 3.61
CA ALA A 80 -4.72 25.62 3.28
C ALA A 80 -4.18 24.33 3.91
N ASN A 81 -5.06 23.61 4.59
CA ASN A 81 -4.81 22.21 4.97
C ASN A 81 -4.73 21.41 3.69
N HIS A 82 -3.69 20.61 3.54
CA HIS A 82 -3.56 19.72 2.40
C HIS A 82 -3.92 18.31 2.83
N GLU A 83 -4.90 17.73 2.15
CA GLU A 83 -5.38 16.37 2.36
C GLU A 83 -4.75 15.43 1.32
N THR A 84 -4.15 14.36 1.79
CA THR A 84 -3.66 13.25 0.96
C THR A 84 -4.41 12.00 1.37
N GLU A 85 -4.97 11.30 0.40
CA GLU A 85 -5.64 10.02 0.58
C GLU A 85 -4.95 8.96 -0.26
N GLU A 86 -4.78 7.77 0.32
CA GLU A 86 -4.27 6.60 -0.39
C GLU A 86 -5.22 5.43 -0.20
N HIS A 87 -5.55 4.76 -1.28
CA HIS A 87 -6.39 3.56 -1.33
C HIS A 87 -5.60 2.42 -1.94
N LEU A 88 -5.32 1.41 -1.14
CA LEU A 88 -4.59 0.21 -1.55
C LEU A 88 -5.55 -0.98 -1.66
N PHE A 89 -5.56 -1.62 -2.81
CA PHE A 89 -6.38 -2.78 -3.12
C PHE A 89 -5.49 -3.95 -3.53
N ALA A 90 -5.52 -5.06 -2.79
CA ALA A 90 -4.77 -6.25 -3.16
C ALA A 90 -5.68 -7.45 -3.38
N LYS A 91 -5.41 -8.19 -4.47
CA LYS A 91 -6.14 -9.41 -4.81
C LYS A 91 -5.21 -10.47 -5.41
N ARG A 92 -5.63 -11.75 -5.29
CA ARG A 92 -4.95 -12.84 -5.96
C ARG A 92 -5.51 -13.05 -7.36
N ILE A 93 -4.59 -13.20 -8.31
CA ILE A 93 -4.85 -13.68 -9.67
C ILE A 93 -3.67 -14.55 -10.04
N ASP A 94 -3.82 -15.87 -10.03
CA ASP A 94 -2.73 -16.84 -10.21
C ASP A 94 -1.87 -16.54 -11.44
N ARG A 95 -2.51 -16.27 -12.58
CA ARG A 95 -1.87 -15.88 -13.82
C ARG A 95 -2.57 -14.68 -14.43
N PRO A 96 -2.19 -13.47 -14.05
CA PRO A 96 -2.83 -12.25 -14.56
C PRO A 96 -2.59 -12.10 -16.07
N THR A 97 -3.53 -11.43 -16.71
CA THR A 97 -3.46 -11.03 -18.10
C THR A 97 -3.40 -9.50 -18.22
N VAL A 98 -3.02 -8.98 -19.39
CA VAL A 98 -3.09 -7.55 -19.68
C VAL A 98 -4.52 -7.02 -19.49
N ALA A 99 -5.53 -7.82 -19.86
CA ALA A 99 -6.94 -7.44 -19.67
C ALA A 99 -7.35 -7.32 -18.19
N ASP A 100 -6.72 -8.09 -17.29
CA ASP A 100 -6.94 -7.94 -15.84
C ASP A 100 -6.35 -6.63 -15.34
N VAL A 101 -5.14 -6.29 -15.79
CA VAL A 101 -4.49 -5.00 -15.47
C VAL A 101 -5.31 -3.82 -16.00
N ASP A 102 -5.77 -3.88 -17.25
CA ASP A 102 -6.60 -2.83 -17.86
C ASP A 102 -7.95 -2.66 -17.13
N ARG A 103 -8.51 -3.77 -16.59
CA ARG A 103 -9.74 -3.72 -15.77
C ARG A 103 -9.51 -3.02 -14.43
N LEU A 104 -8.36 -3.26 -13.77
CA LEU A 104 -8.00 -2.57 -12.54
C LEU A 104 -7.74 -1.08 -12.77
N GLU A 105 -7.06 -0.73 -13.86
CA GLU A 105 -6.91 0.67 -14.28
C GLU A 105 -8.27 1.34 -14.49
N ALA A 106 -9.15 0.71 -15.28
CA ALA A 106 -10.49 1.24 -15.51
C ALA A 106 -11.34 1.33 -14.23
N LEU A 107 -11.12 0.45 -13.24
CA LEU A 107 -11.72 0.57 -11.92
C LEU A 107 -11.18 1.82 -11.21
N GLY A 108 -9.87 2.03 -11.21
CA GLY A 108 -9.24 3.19 -10.60
C GLY A 108 -9.79 4.51 -11.16
N GLU A 109 -9.97 4.61 -12.49
CA GLU A 109 -10.58 5.79 -13.11
C GLU A 109 -12.01 6.02 -12.62
N ARG A 110 -12.84 4.96 -12.52
CA ARG A 110 -14.20 5.10 -11.99
C ARG A 110 -14.24 5.50 -10.51
N LEU A 111 -13.31 4.96 -9.71
CA LEU A 111 -13.19 5.35 -8.30
C LEU A 111 -12.72 6.80 -8.17
N ALA A 112 -11.79 7.24 -9.00
CA ALA A 112 -11.37 8.63 -9.04
C ALA A 112 -12.52 9.57 -9.40
N ASP A 113 -13.34 9.21 -10.39
CA ASP A 113 -14.53 9.98 -10.76
C ASP A 113 -15.58 10.07 -9.64
N GLU A 114 -15.69 9.03 -8.80
CA GLU A 114 -16.69 8.94 -7.73
C GLU A 114 -16.19 9.55 -6.41
N TRP A 115 -14.92 9.29 -6.03
CA TRP A 115 -14.41 9.59 -4.71
C TRP A 115 -13.63 10.90 -4.64
N VAL A 116 -12.96 11.30 -5.74
CA VAL A 116 -12.11 12.48 -5.72
C VAL A 116 -12.93 13.75 -5.90
N THR A 117 -12.90 14.60 -4.87
CA THR A 117 -13.54 15.92 -4.91
C THR A 117 -12.49 17.01 -5.06
N ALA A 118 -12.45 17.64 -6.23
CA ALA A 118 -11.55 18.75 -6.51
C ALA A 118 -11.92 19.99 -5.68
N ASN A 119 -11.14 20.30 -4.64
CA ASN A 119 -11.31 21.47 -3.78
C ASN A 119 -9.95 22.01 -3.33
N GLU A 120 -9.93 23.15 -2.65
CA GLU A 120 -8.72 23.85 -2.23
C GLU A 120 -7.89 23.12 -1.17
N ASN A 121 -8.48 22.16 -0.46
CA ASN A 121 -7.79 21.36 0.55
C ASN A 121 -7.21 20.07 -0.04
N HIS A 122 -7.72 19.60 -1.20
CA HIS A 122 -7.26 18.40 -1.84
C HIS A 122 -5.84 18.57 -2.40
N TYR A 123 -4.93 17.66 -2.06
CA TYR A 123 -3.56 17.62 -2.57
C TYR A 123 -3.33 16.43 -3.48
N SER A 124 -3.59 15.21 -3.01
CA SER A 124 -3.53 14.00 -3.83
C SER A 124 -4.49 12.92 -3.34
N THR A 125 -4.92 12.08 -4.29
CA THR A 125 -5.57 10.80 -4.01
C THR A 125 -4.90 9.72 -4.85
N ASP A 126 -4.35 8.70 -4.19
CA ASP A 126 -3.62 7.63 -4.85
C ASP A 126 -4.40 6.32 -4.76
N PHE A 127 -4.65 5.69 -5.92
CA PHE A 127 -5.28 4.37 -6.03
C PHE A 127 -4.24 3.35 -6.44
N THR A 128 -3.86 2.46 -5.53
CA THR A 128 -2.87 1.42 -5.81
C THR A 128 -3.54 0.05 -5.88
N PHE A 129 -3.38 -0.64 -7.01
CA PHE A 129 -3.87 -1.99 -7.22
C PHE A 129 -2.71 -2.98 -7.26
N ALA A 130 -2.71 -3.94 -6.34
CA ALA A 130 -1.72 -4.99 -6.24
C ALA A 130 -2.31 -6.35 -6.61
N VAL A 131 -1.65 -7.05 -7.53
CA VAL A 131 -1.97 -8.41 -7.93
C VAL A 131 -0.93 -9.36 -7.36
N VAL A 132 -1.37 -10.30 -6.52
CA VAL A 132 -0.54 -11.39 -6.00
C VAL A 132 -0.71 -12.60 -6.92
N ALA A 133 0.34 -12.97 -7.62
CA ALA A 133 0.33 -13.99 -8.65
C ALA A 133 1.22 -15.19 -8.29
N THR A 134 0.97 -16.32 -8.92
CA THR A 134 1.88 -17.49 -8.92
C THR A 134 2.82 -17.47 -10.12
N GLU A 135 2.42 -16.78 -11.19
CA GLU A 135 3.19 -16.61 -12.41
C GLU A 135 2.93 -15.21 -12.99
N LEU A 136 3.97 -14.51 -13.41
CA LEU A 136 3.86 -13.19 -14.01
C LEU A 136 4.28 -13.23 -15.50
N PRO A 137 3.30 -13.24 -16.45
CA PRO A 137 3.60 -13.19 -17.88
C PRO A 137 4.36 -11.90 -18.25
N GLU A 138 5.31 -12.01 -19.19
CA GLU A 138 6.14 -10.89 -19.63
C GLU A 138 5.32 -9.72 -20.14
N SER A 139 4.23 -9.98 -20.86
CA SER A 139 3.32 -8.92 -21.34
C SER A 139 2.66 -8.12 -20.22
N VAL A 140 2.42 -8.74 -19.07
CA VAL A 140 1.88 -8.07 -17.85
C VAL A 140 2.99 -7.26 -17.18
N ARG A 141 4.20 -7.82 -17.09
CA ARG A 141 5.38 -7.12 -16.59
C ARG A 141 5.61 -5.83 -17.35
N GLU A 142 5.76 -5.91 -18.68
CA GLU A 142 5.97 -4.75 -19.56
C GLU A 142 4.84 -3.72 -19.42
N ARG A 143 3.58 -4.18 -19.31
CA ARG A 143 2.41 -3.31 -19.16
C ARG A 143 2.45 -2.50 -17.86
N ILE A 144 2.90 -3.12 -16.74
CA ILE A 144 3.01 -2.46 -15.43
C ILE A 144 4.23 -1.54 -15.38
N GLU A 145 5.41 -1.99 -15.80
CA GLU A 145 6.64 -1.18 -15.80
C GLU A 145 6.51 0.09 -16.65
N GLY A 146 5.80 0.00 -17.77
CA GLY A 146 5.52 1.13 -18.65
C GLY A 146 4.38 2.03 -18.19
N TYR A 147 3.67 1.65 -17.12
CA TYR A 147 2.46 2.35 -16.69
C TYR A 147 2.77 3.62 -15.90
N ARG A 148 2.03 4.65 -16.23
CA ARG A 148 1.99 5.90 -15.49
C ARG A 148 0.65 6.58 -15.72
N ASN A 149 -0.09 6.81 -14.64
CA ASN A 149 -1.34 7.56 -14.67
C ASN A 149 -1.32 8.60 -13.55
N ARG A 150 -1.31 9.86 -13.95
CA ARG A 150 -1.43 11.00 -13.05
C ARG A 150 -2.29 12.07 -13.71
N THR A 151 -3.41 12.38 -13.10
CA THR A 151 -4.39 13.34 -13.59
C THR A 151 -4.43 14.57 -12.71
N LEU A 152 -4.14 15.73 -13.29
CA LEU A 152 -4.17 17.02 -12.60
C LEU A 152 -5.60 17.56 -12.50
N LEU A 153 -6.01 17.96 -11.31
CA LEU A 153 -7.32 18.57 -11.06
C LEU A 153 -7.25 20.10 -11.22
N LYS A 154 -8.14 20.64 -12.08
CA LYS A 154 -8.16 22.06 -12.41
C LYS A 154 -6.77 22.64 -12.72
N PHE A 155 -6.08 22.00 -13.66
CA PHE A 155 -4.70 22.37 -14.06
C PHE A 155 -3.68 22.27 -12.91
N GLY A 156 -3.93 21.43 -11.91
CA GLY A 156 -3.08 21.27 -10.73
C GLY A 156 -3.39 22.22 -9.56
N TYR A 157 -4.35 23.14 -9.69
CA TYR A 157 -4.74 24.03 -8.59
C TYR A 157 -5.35 23.26 -7.41
N PHE A 158 -6.03 22.14 -7.69
CA PHE A 158 -6.64 21.27 -6.70
C PHE A 158 -5.93 19.91 -6.59
N GLY A 159 -4.61 19.90 -6.81
CA GLY A 159 -3.81 18.69 -6.70
C GLY A 159 -4.00 17.74 -7.89
N HIS A 160 -3.98 16.45 -7.60
CA HIS A 160 -4.05 15.38 -8.61
C HIS A 160 -4.58 14.09 -8.00
N TYR A 161 -4.91 13.13 -8.87
CA TYR A 161 -4.99 11.74 -8.48
C TYR A 161 -4.04 10.88 -9.32
N GLU A 162 -3.66 9.74 -8.78
CA GLU A 162 -2.80 8.76 -9.44
C GLU A 162 -3.41 7.37 -9.36
N ILE A 163 -3.19 6.57 -10.41
CA ILE A 163 -3.50 5.13 -10.40
C ILE A 163 -2.18 4.39 -10.50
N ASN A 164 -1.91 3.51 -9.55
CA ASN A 164 -0.69 2.75 -9.44
C ASN A 164 -0.98 1.25 -9.53
N LEU A 165 -0.05 0.52 -10.13
CA LEU A 165 -0.15 -0.91 -10.37
C LEU A 165 1.05 -1.63 -9.79
N ILE A 166 0.79 -2.74 -9.11
CA ILE A 166 1.81 -3.63 -8.55
C ILE A 166 1.44 -5.07 -8.95
N ALA A 167 2.42 -5.85 -9.36
CA ALA A 167 2.31 -7.30 -9.45
C ALA A 167 3.44 -7.95 -8.66
N VAL A 168 3.13 -9.01 -7.94
CA VAL A 168 4.11 -9.72 -7.11
C VAL A 168 3.95 -11.23 -7.25
N VAL A 169 5.07 -11.93 -7.34
CA VAL A 169 5.17 -13.39 -7.29
C VAL A 169 5.99 -13.74 -6.04
N PRO A 170 5.34 -14.01 -4.91
CA PRO A 170 6.02 -14.19 -3.62
C PRO A 170 7.02 -15.34 -3.63
N GLU A 171 6.68 -16.47 -4.25
CA GLU A 171 7.53 -17.67 -4.34
C GLU A 171 8.82 -17.43 -5.12
N GLU A 172 8.83 -16.44 -6.03
CA GLU A 172 10.00 -16.05 -6.83
C GLU A 172 10.72 -14.83 -6.27
N GLU A 173 10.17 -14.21 -5.21
CA GLU A 173 10.64 -12.94 -4.63
C GLU A 173 10.69 -11.81 -5.68
N VAL A 174 9.72 -11.79 -6.59
CA VAL A 174 9.63 -10.84 -7.69
C VAL A 174 8.51 -9.84 -7.45
N THR A 175 8.83 -8.55 -7.58
CA THR A 175 7.85 -7.45 -7.59
C THR A 175 8.07 -6.57 -8.81
N VAL A 176 6.99 -6.23 -9.48
CA VAL A 176 6.96 -5.27 -10.58
C VAL A 176 5.93 -4.21 -10.25
N ALA A 177 6.30 -2.95 -10.39
CA ALA A 177 5.44 -1.84 -10.01
C ALA A 177 5.52 -0.70 -11.01
N SER A 178 4.44 0.06 -11.12
CA SER A 178 4.43 1.34 -11.81
C SER A 178 5.34 2.34 -11.07
N LYS A 179 5.83 3.32 -11.79
CA LYS A 179 6.92 4.19 -11.31
C LYS A 179 6.61 4.94 -10.00
N GLU A 180 5.35 5.29 -9.79
CA GLU A 180 4.91 6.10 -8.65
C GLU A 180 4.25 5.25 -7.53
N ALA A 181 4.30 3.91 -7.63
CA ALA A 181 3.71 2.98 -6.65
C ALA A 181 4.55 2.89 -5.37
N ASP A 182 4.43 3.86 -4.48
CA ASP A 182 5.22 3.93 -3.24
C ASP A 182 4.96 2.76 -2.28
N ALA A 183 3.77 2.15 -2.34
CA ALA A 183 3.39 1.00 -1.52
C ALA A 183 4.09 -0.32 -1.91
N GLU A 184 4.83 -0.38 -3.03
CA GLU A 184 5.48 -1.61 -3.50
C GLU A 184 6.34 -2.30 -2.45
N GLN A 185 6.98 -1.51 -1.56
CA GLN A 185 7.88 -2.03 -0.53
C GLN A 185 7.13 -2.88 0.52
N ALA A 186 5.86 -2.64 0.77
CA ALA A 186 5.05 -3.46 1.68
C ALA A 186 4.87 -4.88 1.15
N PHE A 187 4.84 -5.05 -0.18
CA PHE A 187 4.69 -6.33 -0.86
C PHE A 187 5.98 -7.15 -0.97
N ARG A 188 7.15 -6.56 -0.73
CA ARG A 188 8.44 -7.26 -0.71
C ARG A 188 8.69 -7.84 0.68
N VAL A 189 7.89 -8.82 1.11
CA VAL A 189 7.94 -9.35 2.48
C VAL A 189 9.28 -10.03 2.82
N TRP A 190 10.06 -10.44 1.82
CA TRP A 190 11.40 -11.00 1.95
C TRP A 190 12.52 -9.94 2.16
N GLU A 191 12.20 -8.66 1.98
CA GLU A 191 13.14 -7.56 2.21
C GLU A 191 12.78 -6.80 3.50
N PRO A 192 13.74 -6.31 4.29
CA PRO A 192 13.44 -5.43 5.41
C PRO A 192 12.85 -4.10 4.91
N ILE A 193 11.90 -3.53 5.67
CA ILE A 193 11.38 -2.19 5.36
C ILE A 193 12.50 -1.17 5.57
N VAL A 194 13.02 -0.63 4.49
CA VAL A 194 13.99 0.47 4.54
C VAL A 194 13.20 1.78 4.58
N LYS A 195 13.32 2.54 5.68
CA LYS A 195 12.76 3.90 5.72
C LYS A 195 13.44 4.71 4.61
N ARG A 196 12.73 4.96 3.52
CA ARG A 196 13.23 5.91 2.50
C ARG A 196 13.41 7.24 3.21
N GLU A 197 14.64 7.78 3.15
CA GLU A 197 14.83 9.18 3.51
C GLU A 197 13.89 10.02 2.65
N PRO A 198 13.19 11.00 3.25
CA PRO A 198 12.26 11.85 2.53
C PRO A 198 12.93 12.39 1.26
N GLY A 199 12.28 12.19 0.12
CA GLY A 199 12.78 12.60 -1.18
C GLY A 199 13.15 14.09 -1.22
N ARG A 200 13.81 14.55 -2.28
CA ARG A 200 14.31 15.93 -2.40
C ARG A 200 13.28 17.02 -2.12
N LEU A 201 12.01 16.76 -2.38
CA LEU A 201 10.89 17.69 -2.09
C LEU A 201 10.62 17.84 -0.58
N SER A 202 10.66 16.76 0.18
CA SER A 202 10.47 16.83 1.65
C SER A 202 11.70 17.43 2.36
N ARG A 203 12.92 17.31 1.78
CA ARG A 203 14.09 18.05 2.28
C ARG A 203 13.96 19.56 2.09
N LEU A 204 13.34 20.00 0.98
CA LEU A 204 13.05 21.42 0.73
C LEU A 204 12.02 21.96 1.71
N ILE A 205 10.99 21.17 2.00
CA ILE A 205 9.94 21.53 2.98
C ILE A 205 10.51 21.64 4.38
N ASN A 206 11.36 20.70 4.80
CA ASN A 206 12.04 20.73 6.11
C ASN A 206 13.07 21.86 6.22
N TRP A 207 13.66 22.32 5.11
CA TRP A 207 14.58 23.48 5.13
C TRP A 207 13.82 24.81 5.24
N LEU A 208 12.62 24.92 4.66
CA LEU A 208 11.76 26.12 4.75
C LEU A 208 11.01 26.25 6.09
N SER A 209 11.04 25.20 6.93
CA SER A 209 10.39 25.19 8.27
C SER A 209 11.36 25.44 9.43
N ARG A 210 12.61 25.83 9.13
CA ARG A 210 13.59 26.36 10.11
C ARG A 210 13.73 27.87 9.96
#